data_c3fcfb3081a32fda3bccce913dfe1604
#
_entry.id   c3fcfb3081a32fda3bccce913dfe1604
#
_cell.length_a   1.000
_cell.length_b   1.000
_cell.length_c   1.000
_cell.angle_alpha   90.00
_cell.angle_beta   90.00
_cell.angle_gamma   90.00
#
_symmetry.space_group_name_H-M   'P 1'
#
loop_
_entity.id
_entity.type
_entity.pdbx_description
1 polymer ?
#
loop_
_entity_poly.entity_id
_entity_poly.type
_entity_poly.pdbx_seq_one_letter_code
_entity_poly.pdbx_strand_id
1 'polypeptide(L)'
;YKRQVPIAPDAAPLGTAAEESRSIKAVAKRFGADLVGIAEIDLRWHYATRVDVRDFSKAPNELPDGMTHVIVMAHEMAPELVATYPSALAGAATGMEYSHEAAIAIQLASYIRHLGYDAVASMNDTALAVPYAIQAGLGEYGRNQMVLTPEYGPRVRFSKVFTSLPLAAAAPRRLGLHDYCQSCTRCADSCPPRALPFGGPEEGGDSPPTIRG
;
A
#
# COMPACT_ATOMS: atom_id res chain seq x y z
N TYR A 1 -1.35 17.60 2.58
CA TYR A 1 -0.31 16.77 3.22
C TYR A 1 1.07 16.92 2.57
N LYS A 2 1.17 17.74 1.52
CA LYS A 2 2.45 18.03 0.83
C LYS A 2 3.40 18.95 1.60
N ARG A 3 2.97 19.64 2.65
CA ARG A 3 3.85 20.38 3.56
C ARG A 3 4.42 19.44 4.61
N GLN A 4 5.54 18.81 4.26
CA GLN A 4 6.27 17.95 5.19
C GLN A 4 7.17 18.82 6.09
N VAL A 5 7.43 18.32 7.31
CA VAL A 5 8.41 18.95 8.19
C VAL A 5 9.80 18.95 7.52
N PRO A 6 10.67 19.93 7.82
CA PRO A 6 12.04 19.90 7.34
C PRO A 6 12.77 18.63 7.77
N ILE A 7 13.75 18.20 6.98
CA ILE A 7 14.66 17.11 7.38
C ILE A 7 15.59 17.67 8.46
N ALA A 8 15.84 16.88 9.51
CA ALA A 8 16.84 17.27 10.51
C ALA A 8 18.21 17.39 9.85
N PRO A 9 19.04 18.40 10.25
CA PRO A 9 20.34 18.65 9.61
C PRO A 9 21.34 17.52 9.83
N ASP A 10 21.24 16.83 10.96
CA ASP A 10 22.09 15.71 11.33
C ASP A 10 21.32 14.42 11.28
N ALA A 11 21.81 13.47 10.50
CA ALA A 11 21.22 12.14 10.46
C ALA A 11 21.50 11.38 11.77
N ALA A 12 20.48 10.78 12.35
CA ALA A 12 20.64 9.91 13.51
C ALA A 12 21.55 8.72 13.15
N PRO A 13 22.43 8.29 14.07
CA PRO A 13 23.22 7.09 13.86
C PRO A 13 22.30 5.88 13.71
N LEU A 14 22.55 5.07 12.67
CA LEU A 14 21.76 3.88 12.38
C LEU A 14 22.42 2.62 12.93
N GLY A 15 21.59 1.68 13.34
CA GLY A 15 21.95 0.28 13.48
C GLY A 15 22.03 -0.44 12.12
N THR A 16 21.86 -1.74 12.13
CA THR A 16 21.72 -2.51 10.89
C THR A 16 20.38 -2.21 10.21
N ALA A 17 20.31 -2.37 8.88
CA ALA A 17 19.05 -2.20 8.14
C ALA A 17 17.91 -3.07 8.69
N ALA A 18 18.22 -4.26 9.23
CA ALA A 18 17.23 -5.13 9.87
C ALA A 18 16.73 -4.57 11.21
N GLU A 19 17.58 -3.93 12.01
CA GLU A 19 17.21 -3.27 13.26
C GLU A 19 16.33 -2.07 12.99
N GLU A 20 16.73 -1.23 12.05
CA GLU A 20 15.94 -0.06 11.65
C GLU A 20 14.58 -0.48 11.10
N SER A 21 14.52 -1.54 10.30
CA SER A 21 13.24 -2.07 9.81
C SER A 21 12.32 -2.54 10.92
N ARG A 22 12.85 -3.17 11.98
CA ARG A 22 12.06 -3.53 13.16
C ARG A 22 11.56 -2.31 13.90
N SER A 23 12.43 -1.32 14.12
CA SER A 23 12.10 -0.06 14.79
C SER A 23 11.01 0.70 14.06
N ILE A 24 11.16 0.90 12.75
CA ILE A 24 10.20 1.60 11.90
C ILE A 24 8.84 0.88 11.88
N LYS A 25 8.83 -0.46 11.75
CA LYS A 25 7.59 -1.24 11.83
C LYS A 25 6.91 -1.09 13.20
N ALA A 26 7.66 -1.07 14.27
CA ALA A 26 7.12 -0.85 15.62
C ALA A 26 6.53 0.56 15.77
N VAL A 27 7.21 1.59 15.27
CA VAL A 27 6.72 2.98 15.28
C VAL A 27 5.45 3.11 14.45
N ALA A 28 5.42 2.58 13.22
CA ALA A 28 4.23 2.62 12.36
C ALA A 28 3.02 1.96 13.04
N LYS A 29 3.21 0.82 13.69
CA LYS A 29 2.16 0.16 14.48
C LYS A 29 1.70 1.00 15.68
N ARG A 30 2.60 1.71 16.35
CA ARG A 30 2.25 2.65 17.43
C ARG A 30 1.45 3.84 16.94
N PHE A 31 1.65 4.27 15.69
CA PHE A 31 0.82 5.30 15.07
C PHE A 31 -0.53 4.78 14.59
N GLY A 32 -0.75 3.47 14.58
CA GLY A 32 -2.05 2.86 14.29
C GLY A 32 -2.10 2.00 13.02
N ALA A 33 -0.97 1.70 12.38
CA ALA A 33 -0.96 0.75 11.27
C ALA A 33 -1.17 -0.69 11.77
N ASP A 34 -2.08 -1.43 11.15
CA ASP A 34 -2.37 -2.82 11.52
C ASP A 34 -1.29 -3.78 11.01
N LEU A 35 -0.93 -3.65 9.73
CA LEU A 35 0.18 -4.40 9.14
C LEU A 35 1.21 -3.46 8.54
N VAL A 36 2.48 -3.84 8.59
CA VAL A 36 3.59 -3.04 8.06
C VAL A 36 4.59 -3.94 7.35
N GLY A 37 4.83 -3.65 6.09
CA GLY A 37 5.85 -4.28 5.26
C GLY A 37 6.81 -3.25 4.67
N ILE A 38 7.94 -3.71 4.14
CA ILE A 38 8.94 -2.86 3.50
C ILE A 38 9.33 -3.52 2.19
N ALA A 39 9.39 -2.74 1.11
CA ALA A 39 9.86 -3.17 -0.18
C ALA A 39 10.90 -2.18 -0.74
N GLU A 40 11.69 -2.62 -1.70
CA GLU A 40 12.50 -1.72 -2.51
C GLU A 40 11.60 -0.93 -3.47
N ILE A 41 12.05 0.27 -3.87
CA ILE A 41 11.32 1.08 -4.85
C ILE A 41 11.48 0.45 -6.24
N ASP A 42 10.34 0.27 -6.91
CA ASP A 42 10.27 -0.16 -8.30
C ASP A 42 9.48 0.88 -9.11
N LEU A 43 10.18 1.60 -9.97
CA LEU A 43 9.60 2.69 -10.75
C LEU A 43 8.52 2.23 -11.75
N ARG A 44 8.43 0.94 -12.06
CA ARG A 44 7.37 0.37 -12.91
C ARG A 44 5.98 0.56 -12.31
N TRP A 45 5.89 0.71 -10.99
CA TRP A 45 4.63 0.89 -10.27
C TRP A 45 4.27 2.35 -10.03
N HIS A 46 5.10 3.30 -10.46
CA HIS A 46 4.89 4.73 -10.27
C HIS A 46 4.05 5.33 -11.39
N TYR A 47 3.17 6.23 -11.02
CA TYR A 47 2.45 7.04 -12.01
C TYR A 47 3.42 8.04 -12.65
N ALA A 48 3.37 8.15 -13.98
CA ALA A 48 4.23 9.10 -14.70
C ALA A 48 3.86 10.56 -14.41
N THR A 49 2.57 10.83 -14.17
CA THR A 49 2.07 12.17 -13.92
C THR A 49 1.12 12.20 -12.74
N ARG A 50 1.10 13.33 -12.06
CA ARG A 50 0.07 13.69 -11.08
C ARG A 50 -0.85 14.77 -11.66
N VAL A 51 -2.11 14.76 -11.24
CA VAL A 51 -3.11 15.75 -11.64
C VAL A 51 -3.56 16.53 -10.41
N ASP A 52 -3.53 17.86 -10.46
CA ASP A 52 -4.17 18.68 -9.43
C ASP A 52 -5.68 18.67 -9.68
N VAL A 53 -6.46 18.21 -8.71
CA VAL A 53 -7.91 18.07 -8.84
C VAL A 53 -8.66 19.41 -8.90
N ARG A 54 -8.00 20.53 -8.56
CA ARG A 54 -8.61 21.87 -8.54
C ARG A 54 -8.63 22.53 -9.92
N ASP A 55 -7.60 22.32 -10.72
CA ASP A 55 -7.42 22.96 -12.03
C ASP A 55 -7.08 21.98 -13.15
N PHE A 56 -7.02 20.68 -12.83
CA PHE A 56 -6.65 19.58 -13.73
C PHE A 56 -5.26 19.75 -14.37
N SER A 57 -4.41 20.60 -13.82
CA SER A 57 -3.03 20.72 -14.27
C SER A 57 -2.27 19.41 -14.04
N LYS A 58 -1.39 19.09 -14.99
CA LYS A 58 -0.54 17.90 -14.94
C LYS A 58 0.90 18.30 -14.64
N ALA A 59 1.54 17.54 -13.76
CA ALA A 59 2.95 17.69 -13.45
C ALA A 59 3.62 16.30 -13.39
N PRO A 60 4.93 16.20 -13.62
CA PRO A 60 5.66 14.95 -13.35
C PRO A 60 5.43 14.47 -11.92
N ASN A 61 5.30 13.15 -11.77
CA ASN A 61 5.13 12.54 -10.46
C ASN A 61 6.45 11.94 -9.99
N GLU A 62 7.36 12.82 -9.60
CA GLU A 62 8.72 12.47 -9.22
C GLU A 62 8.86 12.41 -7.71
N LEU A 63 9.62 11.44 -7.23
CA LEU A 63 10.11 11.40 -5.86
C LEU A 63 11.44 12.16 -5.76
N PRO A 64 11.78 12.70 -4.57
CA PRO A 64 13.13 13.21 -4.33
C PRO A 64 14.20 12.17 -4.63
N ASP A 65 15.39 12.63 -5.03
CA ASP A 65 16.52 11.77 -5.28
C ASP A 65 16.96 11.00 -4.02
N GLY A 66 17.55 9.83 -4.22
CA GLY A 66 18.05 9.00 -3.12
C GLY A 66 17.00 8.17 -2.37
N MET A 67 15.74 8.20 -2.78
CA MET A 67 14.72 7.29 -2.26
C MET A 67 15.00 5.86 -2.70
N THR A 68 15.07 4.92 -1.76
CA THR A 68 15.42 3.52 -2.04
C THR A 68 14.37 2.53 -1.58
N HIS A 69 13.60 2.87 -0.56
CA HIS A 69 12.64 1.95 0.06
C HIS A 69 11.25 2.57 0.17
N VAL A 70 10.26 1.70 0.21
CA VAL A 70 8.88 2.05 0.50
C VAL A 70 8.38 1.23 1.70
N ILE A 71 7.86 1.91 2.69
CA ILE A 71 7.17 1.33 3.83
C ILE A 71 5.69 1.29 3.47
N VAL A 72 5.11 0.09 3.42
CA VAL A 72 3.70 -0.13 3.10
C VAL A 72 2.97 -0.47 4.38
N MET A 73 1.93 0.28 4.67
CA MET A 73 1.08 0.07 5.83
C MET A 73 -0.31 -0.34 5.39
N ALA A 74 -0.89 -1.34 6.04
CA ALA A 74 -2.27 -1.74 5.85
C ALA A 74 -3.11 -1.33 7.06
N HIS A 75 -4.33 -0.89 6.79
CA HIS A 75 -5.28 -0.39 7.77
C HIS A 75 -6.59 -1.16 7.61
N GLU A 76 -7.05 -1.84 8.67
CA GLU A 76 -8.28 -2.63 8.62
C GLU A 76 -9.51 -1.74 8.53
N MET A 77 -10.39 -2.02 7.58
CA MET A 77 -11.74 -1.46 7.58
C MET A 77 -12.64 -2.26 8.51
N ALA A 78 -13.38 -1.59 9.38
CA ALA A 78 -14.28 -2.20 10.35
C ALA A 78 -15.22 -3.24 9.71
N PRO A 79 -15.12 -4.53 10.08
CA PRO A 79 -15.83 -5.61 9.40
C PRO A 79 -17.36 -5.46 9.47
N GLU A 80 -17.86 -4.96 10.60
CA GLU A 80 -19.31 -4.72 10.81
C GLU A 80 -19.86 -3.63 9.88
N LEU A 81 -19.07 -2.62 9.54
CA LEU A 81 -19.47 -1.57 8.60
C LEU A 81 -19.35 -2.06 7.16
N VAL A 82 -18.27 -2.76 6.81
CA VAL A 82 -18.09 -3.35 5.47
C VAL A 82 -19.16 -4.38 5.16
N ALA A 83 -19.60 -5.15 6.15
CA ALA A 83 -20.67 -6.16 5.98
C ALA A 83 -22.02 -5.54 5.60
N THR A 84 -22.23 -4.25 5.76
CA THR A 84 -23.47 -3.55 5.38
C THR A 84 -23.53 -3.17 3.89
N TYR A 85 -22.50 -3.52 3.09
CA TYR A 85 -22.49 -3.20 1.66
C TYR A 85 -23.67 -3.81 0.92
N PRO A 86 -24.34 -3.08 0.01
CA PRO A 86 -24.10 -1.69 -0.40
C PRO A 86 -24.88 -0.67 0.46
N SER A 87 -24.20 0.05 1.31
CA SER A 87 -24.81 1.06 2.19
C SER A 87 -23.91 2.28 2.41
N ALA A 88 -24.50 3.37 2.91
CA ALA A 88 -23.73 4.54 3.33
C ALA A 88 -22.73 4.22 4.46
N LEU A 89 -23.05 3.26 5.34
CA LEU A 89 -22.16 2.82 6.41
C LEU A 89 -20.90 2.13 5.87
N ALA A 90 -21.05 1.29 4.84
CA ALA A 90 -19.88 0.69 4.16
C ALA A 90 -19.02 1.77 3.47
N GLY A 91 -19.64 2.80 2.89
CA GLY A 91 -18.94 3.97 2.37
C GLY A 91 -18.23 4.75 3.45
N ALA A 92 -18.83 4.91 4.62
CA ALA A 92 -18.22 5.55 5.78
C ALA A 92 -16.97 4.80 6.28
N ALA A 93 -17.01 3.46 6.35
CA ALA A 93 -15.85 2.66 6.70
C ALA A 93 -14.65 2.97 5.80
N THR A 94 -14.87 3.04 4.49
CA THR A 94 -13.82 3.41 3.52
C THR A 94 -13.30 4.82 3.75
N GLY A 95 -14.18 5.80 3.96
CA GLY A 95 -13.82 7.21 4.19
C GLY A 95 -13.04 7.42 5.49
N MET A 96 -13.41 6.72 6.55
CA MET A 96 -12.70 6.75 7.84
C MET A 96 -11.25 6.27 7.66
N GLU A 97 -11.06 5.13 6.99
CA GLU A 97 -9.72 4.59 6.80
C GLU A 97 -8.86 5.45 5.88
N TYR A 98 -9.41 6.13 4.88
CA TYR A 98 -8.67 7.13 4.12
C TYR A 98 -8.13 8.27 5.00
N SER A 99 -8.89 8.66 6.02
CA SER A 99 -8.46 9.70 6.96
C SER A 99 -7.38 9.17 7.92
N HIS A 100 -7.54 7.96 8.43
CA HIS A 100 -6.58 7.31 9.33
C HIS A 100 -5.25 7.05 8.60
N GLU A 101 -5.28 6.41 7.44
CA GLU A 101 -4.08 6.09 6.68
C GLU A 101 -3.26 7.33 6.32
N ALA A 102 -3.95 8.44 5.99
CA ALA A 102 -3.29 9.71 5.70
C ALA A 102 -2.58 10.27 6.92
N ALA A 103 -3.24 10.28 8.09
CA ALA A 103 -2.65 10.77 9.33
C ALA A 103 -1.43 9.93 9.74
N ILE A 104 -1.53 8.60 9.68
CA ILE A 104 -0.46 7.68 10.05
C ILE A 104 0.73 7.81 9.10
N ALA A 105 0.48 7.90 7.78
CA ALA A 105 1.55 8.07 6.79
C ALA A 105 2.32 9.40 6.99
N ILE A 106 1.61 10.49 7.28
CA ILE A 106 2.22 11.80 7.56
C ILE A 106 3.04 11.75 8.86
N GLN A 107 2.53 11.12 9.91
CA GLN A 107 3.24 10.98 11.19
C GLN A 107 4.52 10.16 11.01
N LEU A 108 4.46 9.05 10.29
CA LEU A 108 5.63 8.22 10.04
C LEU A 108 6.66 8.93 9.17
N ALA A 109 6.24 9.60 8.10
CA ALA A 109 7.13 10.40 7.26
C ALA A 109 7.79 11.53 8.07
N SER A 110 7.03 12.21 8.93
CA SER A 110 7.56 13.25 9.82
C SER A 110 8.58 12.68 10.81
N TYR A 111 8.31 11.53 11.40
CA TYR A 111 9.24 10.85 12.29
C TYR A 111 10.57 10.54 11.58
N ILE A 112 10.52 9.96 10.38
CA ILE A 112 11.73 9.64 9.60
C ILE A 112 12.52 10.90 9.23
N ARG A 113 11.82 12.00 8.89
CA ARG A 113 12.48 13.28 8.59
C ARG A 113 13.16 13.89 9.83
N HIS A 114 12.62 13.68 11.02
CA HIS A 114 13.30 14.06 12.27
C HIS A 114 14.52 13.18 12.58
N LEU A 115 14.62 11.97 12.02
CA LEU A 115 15.83 11.16 12.07
C LEU A 115 16.92 11.62 11.06
N GLY A 116 16.65 12.64 10.23
CA GLY A 116 17.58 13.15 9.23
C GLY A 116 17.54 12.44 7.88
N TYR A 117 16.53 11.63 7.61
CA TYR A 117 16.33 10.94 6.34
C TYR A 117 15.13 11.49 5.58
N ASP A 118 15.21 11.52 4.27
CA ASP A 118 14.08 11.98 3.48
C ASP A 118 12.94 10.95 3.50
N ALA A 119 11.71 11.46 3.53
CA ALA A 119 10.52 10.63 3.54
C ALA A 119 9.32 11.37 2.92
N VAL A 120 8.54 10.65 2.10
CA VAL A 120 7.36 11.16 1.41
C VAL A 120 6.17 10.27 1.71
N ALA A 121 5.17 10.82 2.40
CA ALA A 121 3.89 10.15 2.60
C ALA A 121 3.09 10.09 1.29
N SER A 122 2.48 8.95 1.02
CA SER A 122 1.64 8.72 -0.16
C SER A 122 0.50 7.75 0.17
N MET A 123 -0.67 8.05 -0.34
CA MET A 123 -1.80 7.13 -0.35
C MET A 123 -1.94 6.52 -1.75
N ASN A 124 -2.78 7.09 -2.61
CA ASN A 124 -3.02 6.57 -3.96
C ASN A 124 -2.45 7.47 -5.08
N ASP A 125 -1.63 8.45 -4.75
CA ASP A 125 -1.25 9.56 -5.62
C ASP A 125 0.14 9.45 -6.26
N THR A 126 1.02 8.58 -5.76
CA THR A 126 2.40 8.46 -6.24
C THR A 126 2.63 7.16 -6.98
N ALA A 127 2.12 6.06 -6.46
CA ALA A 127 2.36 4.73 -7.01
C ALA A 127 1.24 3.75 -6.66
N LEU A 128 1.14 2.67 -7.42
CA LEU A 128 0.19 1.58 -7.18
C LEU A 128 0.44 0.92 -5.82
N ALA A 129 -0.62 0.81 -5.01
CA ALA A 129 -0.52 0.22 -3.68
C ALA A 129 -0.46 -1.32 -3.70
N VAL A 130 -1.20 -1.96 -4.62
CA VAL A 130 -1.32 -3.42 -4.70
C VAL A 130 0.03 -4.10 -4.95
N PRO A 131 0.82 -3.75 -5.99
CA PRO A 131 2.13 -4.37 -6.20
C PRO A 131 3.06 -4.17 -5.02
N TYR A 132 3.09 -2.98 -4.44
CA TYR A 132 3.94 -2.71 -3.28
C TYR A 132 3.52 -3.50 -2.04
N ALA A 133 2.22 -3.68 -1.79
CA ALA A 133 1.75 -4.51 -0.68
C ALA A 133 2.17 -5.98 -0.82
N ILE A 134 2.16 -6.51 -2.05
CA ILE A 134 2.64 -7.86 -2.36
C ILE A 134 4.15 -7.94 -2.16
N GLN A 135 4.93 -7.01 -2.73
CA GLN A 135 6.38 -6.96 -2.59
C GLN A 135 6.82 -6.80 -1.12
N ALA A 136 6.07 -6.03 -0.34
CA ALA A 136 6.29 -5.85 1.09
C ALA A 136 5.86 -7.05 1.95
N GLY A 137 5.34 -8.13 1.34
CA GLY A 137 4.96 -9.36 2.02
C GLY A 137 3.69 -9.26 2.87
N LEU A 138 2.78 -8.32 2.55
CA LEU A 138 1.54 -8.14 3.31
C LEU A 138 0.43 -9.13 2.91
N GLY A 139 0.48 -9.66 1.70
CA GLY A 139 -0.52 -10.58 1.20
C GLY A 139 -0.22 -11.04 -0.22
N GLU A 140 -1.19 -11.69 -0.84
CA GLU A 140 -1.12 -12.20 -2.20
C GLU A 140 -2.32 -11.70 -3.02
N TYR A 141 -2.16 -11.63 -4.33
CA TYR A 141 -3.19 -11.14 -5.25
C TYR A 141 -4.35 -12.14 -5.41
N GLY A 142 -5.56 -11.69 -5.15
CA GLY A 142 -6.76 -12.50 -5.31
C GLY A 142 -7.47 -12.30 -6.65
N ARG A 143 -8.39 -13.21 -7.01
CA ARG A 143 -9.25 -13.09 -8.21
C ARG A 143 -10.02 -11.77 -8.28
N ASN A 144 -10.36 -11.19 -7.13
CA ASN A 144 -11.05 -9.90 -7.01
C ASN A 144 -10.15 -8.69 -7.28
N GLN A 145 -8.91 -8.91 -7.72
CA GLN A 145 -7.90 -7.89 -8.00
C GLN A 145 -7.46 -7.07 -6.76
N MET A 146 -7.70 -7.61 -5.58
CA MET A 146 -7.30 -7.02 -4.31
C MET A 146 -6.19 -7.85 -3.67
N VAL A 147 -5.41 -7.24 -2.78
CA VAL A 147 -4.49 -7.97 -1.91
C VAL A 147 -5.32 -8.65 -0.82
N LEU A 148 -5.13 -9.95 -0.67
CA LEU A 148 -5.70 -10.73 0.40
C LEU A 148 -4.63 -10.94 1.47
N THR A 149 -4.80 -10.28 2.62
CA THR A 149 -3.93 -10.45 3.78
C THR A 149 -4.40 -11.65 4.61
N PRO A 150 -3.50 -12.42 5.25
CA PRO A 150 -3.90 -13.52 6.12
C PRO A 150 -4.76 -13.07 7.29
N GLU A 151 -4.51 -11.88 7.82
CA GLU A 151 -5.13 -11.35 9.02
C GLU A 151 -6.52 -10.76 8.76
N TYR A 152 -6.68 -10.00 7.67
CA TYR A 152 -7.89 -9.19 7.42
C TYR A 152 -8.54 -9.48 6.06
N GLY A 153 -8.01 -10.44 5.29
CA GLY A 153 -8.49 -10.69 3.92
C GLY A 153 -8.37 -9.43 3.05
N PRO A 154 -9.41 -9.10 2.25
CA PRO A 154 -9.42 -7.92 1.39
C PRO A 154 -9.84 -6.61 2.10
N ARG A 155 -10.16 -6.66 3.41
CA ARG A 155 -10.71 -5.53 4.16
C ARG A 155 -9.64 -4.57 4.67
N VAL A 156 -8.70 -4.20 3.81
CA VAL A 156 -7.60 -3.30 4.14
C VAL A 156 -7.48 -2.15 3.14
N ARG A 157 -7.04 -1.00 3.64
CA ARG A 157 -6.56 0.12 2.84
C ARG A 157 -5.05 0.21 2.99
N PHE A 158 -4.38 0.77 1.98
CA PHE A 158 -2.91 0.83 1.97
C PHE A 158 -2.41 2.26 1.86
N SER A 159 -1.60 2.68 2.82
CA SER A 159 -0.75 3.86 2.70
C SER A 159 0.71 3.50 2.53
N LYS A 160 1.50 4.44 2.05
CA LYS A 160 2.92 4.25 1.76
C LYS A 160 3.74 5.41 2.28
N VAL A 161 4.97 5.12 2.68
CA VAL A 161 6.00 6.14 2.93
C VAL A 161 7.25 5.75 2.14
N PHE A 162 7.59 6.54 1.14
CA PHE A 162 8.85 6.42 0.41
C PHE A 162 9.96 7.07 1.21
N THR A 163 11.16 6.49 1.25
CA THR A 163 12.23 7.01 2.10
C THR A 163 13.63 6.69 1.58
N SER A 164 14.57 7.55 1.92
CA SER A 164 16.01 7.32 1.76
C SER A 164 16.63 6.55 2.94
N LEU A 165 15.87 6.30 4.01
CA LEU A 165 16.32 5.51 5.16
C LEU A 165 16.69 4.08 4.69
N PRO A 166 17.94 3.61 4.96
CA PRO A 166 18.33 2.25 4.61
C PRO A 166 17.56 1.22 5.44
N LEU A 167 16.77 0.39 4.76
CA LEU A 167 15.91 -0.62 5.38
C LEU A 167 16.14 -2.00 4.75
N ALA A 168 15.73 -3.05 5.43
CA ALA A 168 15.70 -4.40 4.89
C ALA A 168 14.32 -4.68 4.28
N ALA A 169 14.28 -4.89 2.97
CA ALA A 169 13.06 -5.26 2.27
C ALA A 169 12.60 -6.68 2.66
N ALA A 170 11.29 -6.88 2.68
CA ALA A 170 10.69 -8.20 2.83
C ALA A 170 10.68 -8.95 1.50
N ALA A 171 10.48 -10.26 1.55
CA ALA A 171 10.14 -11.05 0.37
C ALA A 171 8.61 -11.15 0.22
N PRO A 172 8.09 -11.24 -1.01
CA PRO A 172 6.69 -11.54 -1.24
C PRO A 172 6.27 -12.84 -0.55
N ARG A 173 5.10 -12.84 0.08
CA ARG A 173 4.53 -14.05 0.68
C ARG A 173 3.81 -14.89 -0.38
N ARG A 174 3.96 -16.20 -0.28
CA ARG A 174 3.16 -17.16 -1.05
C ARG A 174 2.16 -17.82 -0.10
N LEU A 175 0.89 -17.54 -0.29
CA LEU A 175 -0.22 -18.07 0.49
C LEU A 175 -0.97 -19.18 -0.25
N GLY A 176 -0.60 -19.44 -1.50
CA GLY A 176 -1.28 -20.40 -2.37
C GLY A 176 -2.62 -19.89 -2.92
N LEU A 177 -2.85 -18.57 -2.85
CA LEU A 177 -4.12 -17.99 -3.33
C LEU A 177 -4.27 -18.11 -4.84
N HIS A 178 -3.17 -18.09 -5.59
CA HIS A 178 -3.23 -18.30 -7.03
C HIS A 178 -3.93 -19.63 -7.36
N ASP A 179 -3.46 -20.73 -6.80
CA ASP A 179 -4.00 -22.07 -7.05
C ASP A 179 -5.41 -22.23 -6.47
N TYR A 180 -5.63 -21.72 -5.26
CA TYR A 180 -6.96 -21.71 -4.64
C TYR A 180 -7.98 -20.95 -5.50
N CYS A 181 -7.64 -19.78 -6.02
CA CYS A 181 -8.52 -18.98 -6.85
C CYS A 181 -8.86 -19.61 -8.21
N GLN A 182 -8.08 -20.58 -8.69
CA GLN A 182 -8.43 -21.32 -9.90
C GLN A 182 -9.74 -22.11 -9.73
N SER A 183 -9.94 -22.71 -8.57
CA SER A 183 -11.15 -23.47 -8.26
C SER A 183 -12.23 -22.66 -7.51
N CYS A 184 -11.87 -21.59 -6.83
CA CYS A 184 -12.79 -20.76 -6.06
C CYS A 184 -13.39 -19.66 -6.96
N THR A 185 -14.70 -19.71 -7.17
CA THR A 185 -15.44 -18.75 -8.03
C THR A 185 -16.19 -17.67 -7.25
N ARG A 186 -16.13 -17.65 -5.92
CA ARG A 186 -16.96 -16.77 -5.06
C ARG A 186 -16.95 -15.31 -5.47
N CYS A 187 -15.77 -14.76 -5.85
CA CYS A 187 -15.68 -13.36 -6.28
C CYS A 187 -16.41 -13.12 -7.60
N ALA A 188 -16.36 -14.07 -8.53
CA ALA A 188 -17.06 -13.99 -9.81
C ALA A 188 -18.57 -14.16 -9.64
N ASP A 189 -18.99 -15.14 -8.81
CA ASP A 189 -20.42 -15.40 -8.49
C ASP A 189 -21.08 -14.18 -7.86
N SER A 190 -20.38 -13.49 -6.97
CA SER A 190 -20.88 -12.34 -6.21
C SER A 190 -20.68 -10.99 -6.90
N CYS A 191 -20.05 -10.95 -8.07
CA CYS A 191 -19.77 -9.71 -8.80
C CYS A 191 -21.03 -9.16 -9.46
N PRO A 192 -21.61 -8.02 -9.01
CA PRO A 192 -22.86 -7.52 -9.59
C PRO A 192 -22.78 -7.24 -11.09
N PRO A 193 -21.73 -6.58 -11.62
CA PRO A 193 -21.56 -6.34 -13.05
C PRO A 193 -21.00 -7.56 -13.80
N ARG A 194 -20.72 -8.69 -13.12
CA ARG A 194 -20.08 -9.89 -13.71
C ARG A 194 -18.78 -9.59 -14.44
N ALA A 195 -17.98 -8.66 -13.92
CA ALA A 195 -16.71 -8.23 -14.51
C ALA A 195 -15.54 -9.17 -14.19
N LEU A 196 -15.72 -10.12 -13.27
CA LEU A 196 -14.69 -11.08 -12.90
C LEU A 196 -14.88 -12.41 -13.65
N PRO A 197 -13.88 -12.93 -14.35
CA PRO A 197 -14.00 -14.19 -15.08
C PRO A 197 -14.07 -15.39 -14.12
N PHE A 198 -14.80 -16.44 -14.54
CA PHE A 198 -14.87 -17.72 -13.84
C PHE A 198 -13.62 -18.60 -14.10
N GLY A 199 -13.04 -18.47 -15.28
CA GLY A 199 -11.81 -19.17 -15.67
C GLY A 199 -10.55 -18.62 -15.01
N GLY A 200 -9.40 -19.22 -15.30
CA GLY A 200 -8.09 -18.65 -14.97
C GLY A 200 -7.84 -17.33 -15.71
N PRO A 201 -6.74 -16.64 -15.43
CA PRO A 201 -6.37 -15.47 -16.20
C PRO A 201 -6.18 -15.87 -17.66
N GLU A 202 -6.94 -15.28 -18.57
CA GLU A 202 -6.78 -15.49 -20.01
C GLU A 202 -5.48 -14.83 -20.46
N GLU A 203 -4.62 -15.58 -21.15
CA GLU A 203 -3.47 -15.01 -21.82
C GLU A 203 -3.98 -14.23 -23.04
N GLY A 204 -3.92 -12.91 -22.99
CA GLY A 204 -4.16 -12.05 -24.14
C GLY A 204 -5.46 -11.27 -24.21
N GLY A 205 -6.28 -11.24 -23.17
CA GLY A 205 -7.38 -10.25 -23.07
C GLY A 205 -6.85 -8.87 -22.61
N ASP A 206 -7.64 -7.80 -22.86
CA ASP A 206 -7.37 -6.43 -22.37
C ASP A 206 -7.37 -6.29 -20.81
N SER A 207 -7.28 -7.40 -20.11
CA SER A 207 -7.12 -7.43 -18.66
C SER A 207 -5.71 -7.01 -18.30
N PRO A 208 -5.54 -6.18 -17.25
CA PRO A 208 -4.21 -5.80 -16.80
C PRO A 208 -3.37 -7.04 -16.53
N PRO A 209 -2.07 -7.03 -16.88
CA PRO A 209 -1.22 -8.19 -16.77
C PRO A 209 -1.25 -8.72 -15.35
N THR A 210 -1.55 -10.00 -15.21
CA THR A 210 -1.46 -10.70 -13.94
C THR A 210 -0.03 -10.58 -13.45
N ILE A 211 0.17 -10.02 -12.28
CA ILE A 211 1.49 -9.94 -11.66
C ILE A 211 1.90 -11.38 -11.35
N ARG A 212 2.73 -11.96 -12.22
CA ARG A 212 3.43 -13.20 -11.89
C ARG A 212 4.52 -12.82 -10.91
N GLY A 213 4.41 -13.30 -9.68
CA GLY A 213 5.46 -13.19 -8.67
C GLY A 213 6.66 -14.07 -8.97
#